data_983c992e8f4dbdd007b3f64b68ef8f51
#
_entry.id   983c992e8f4dbdd007b3f64b68ef8f51
#
_cell.length_a   1.000
_cell.length_b   1.000
_cell.length_c   1.000
_cell.angle_alpha   90.00
_cell.angle_beta   90.00
_cell.angle_gamma   90.00
#
_symmetry.space_group_name_H-M   'P 1'
#
loop_
_entity.id
_entity.type
_entity.pdbx_description
1 polymer ?
#
loop_
_entity_poly.entity_id
_entity_poly.type
_entity_poly.pdbx_seq_one_letter_code
_entity_poly.pdbx_strand_id
1 'polypeptide(L)'
;MAPSTILFLTLSELGQATVSLAVAHEVLIRSYDVHIGSFAPLEPAVSKLNGRAASLSSVTNRATFHPLIGPPMIEANPWFNICTNSFHVHNVGFRAALNTQKHILPVVATPWDGPQYMAIYEDCSTLIRTLQPAIVVLDPMFLQAVDACRMLEQRYVALSPNTFKELTIQPRLASLWKYPIVGSGYPYPLPWYLILPNVYLVLRMLLILMSNPRARELTAYRIAQGLPNVTSAQVSQQLNKDKTVVLLPARQETEIPCYFPDNFILCGPILRPCVPIAEEDLELASWLERRPTVLVNLGSHVTYTTDVLQELMEGFRMLLDKRPDIQILWKIKPSSGTTFEDTPLPDNLRTAVAEGQVRVESWLAVEPICILTSGHVKCMVHHGGSNSYHEAIRSVYTAVNS
;
A
#
# COMPACT_ATOMS: atom_id res chain seq x y z
N MET A 1 2.66 22.46 -29.37
CA MET A 1 3.10 21.06 -29.36
C MET A 1 2.01 20.24 -28.66
N ALA A 2 1.69 19.04 -29.17
CA ALA A 2 0.79 18.15 -28.45
C ALA A 2 1.40 17.84 -27.07
N PRO A 3 0.58 17.70 -26.00
CA PRO A 3 1.07 17.36 -24.69
C PRO A 3 1.78 16.01 -24.74
N SER A 4 2.87 15.87 -23.97
CA SER A 4 3.58 14.59 -23.90
C SER A 4 2.74 13.57 -23.16
N THR A 5 2.58 12.38 -23.74
CA THR A 5 1.84 11.27 -23.15
C THR A 5 2.67 10.61 -22.03
N ILE A 6 2.07 10.45 -20.87
CA ILE A 6 2.63 9.75 -19.71
C ILE A 6 1.74 8.57 -19.39
N LEU A 7 2.33 7.37 -19.37
CA LEU A 7 1.63 6.13 -19.02
C LEU A 7 2.01 5.68 -17.61
N PHE A 8 1.01 5.51 -16.75
CA PHE A 8 1.16 4.87 -15.44
C PHE A 8 0.78 3.40 -15.53
N LEU A 9 1.64 2.51 -15.07
CA LEU A 9 1.36 1.07 -14.93
C LEU A 9 1.46 0.68 -13.47
N THR A 10 0.34 0.33 -12.85
CA THR A 10 0.27 0.05 -11.41
C THR A 10 -0.69 -1.10 -11.10
N LEU A 11 -0.50 -1.75 -9.96
CA LEU A 11 -1.43 -2.73 -9.43
C LEU A 11 -2.75 -2.05 -9.01
N SER A 12 -3.83 -2.82 -8.88
CA SER A 12 -5.14 -2.28 -8.50
C SER A 12 -5.36 -2.12 -7.01
N GLU A 13 -4.53 -2.76 -6.19
CA GLU A 13 -4.58 -2.63 -4.75
C GLU A 13 -4.26 -1.20 -4.33
N LEU A 14 -5.18 -0.53 -3.62
CA LEU A 14 -5.03 0.88 -3.23
C LEU A 14 -3.77 1.13 -2.42
N GLY A 15 -3.28 0.12 -1.67
CA GLY A 15 -2.00 0.19 -0.98
C GLY A 15 -0.82 0.46 -1.91
N GLN A 16 -0.88 -0.03 -3.16
CA GLN A 16 0.12 0.16 -4.20
C GLN A 16 -0.22 1.37 -5.10
N ALA A 17 -1.45 1.47 -5.55
CA ALA A 17 -1.88 2.47 -6.53
C ALA A 17 -1.92 3.91 -6.02
N THR A 18 -2.03 4.14 -4.71
CA THR A 18 -2.25 5.49 -4.14
C THR A 18 -1.19 6.49 -4.57
N VAL A 19 0.10 6.12 -4.56
CA VAL A 19 1.19 7.03 -4.98
C VAL A 19 1.13 7.32 -6.47
N SER A 20 0.81 6.31 -7.28
CA SER A 20 0.63 6.47 -8.75
C SER A 20 -0.55 7.40 -9.06
N LEU A 21 -1.69 7.23 -8.38
CA LEU A 21 -2.85 8.11 -8.52
C LEU A 21 -2.54 9.55 -8.09
N ALA A 22 -1.77 9.73 -7.02
CA ALA A 22 -1.37 11.07 -6.56
C ALA A 22 -0.49 11.79 -7.59
N VAL A 23 0.53 11.09 -8.12
CA VAL A 23 1.40 11.68 -9.16
C VAL A 23 0.66 11.87 -10.47
N ALA A 24 -0.21 10.92 -10.86
CA ALA A 24 -1.05 11.05 -12.05
C ALA A 24 -1.95 12.30 -12.00
N HIS A 25 -2.57 12.58 -10.83
CA HIS A 25 -3.33 13.80 -10.63
C HIS A 25 -2.46 15.05 -10.82
N GLU A 26 -1.26 15.09 -10.23
CA GLU A 26 -0.35 16.22 -10.33
C GLU A 26 0.13 16.51 -11.76
N VAL A 27 0.40 15.47 -12.56
CA VAL A 27 0.80 15.68 -13.95
C VAL A 27 -0.41 16.01 -14.85
N LEU A 28 -1.60 15.48 -14.53
CA LEU A 28 -2.84 15.82 -15.22
C LEU A 28 -3.18 17.31 -15.10
N ILE A 29 -3.12 17.88 -13.89
CA ILE A 29 -3.39 19.32 -13.68
C ILE A 29 -2.32 20.22 -14.29
N ARG A 30 -1.16 19.68 -14.65
CA ARG A 30 -0.11 20.35 -15.45
C ARG A 30 -0.29 20.16 -16.97
N SER A 31 -1.46 19.70 -17.39
CA SER A 31 -1.86 19.56 -18.79
C SER A 31 -1.08 18.51 -19.59
N TYR A 32 -0.50 17.52 -18.93
CA TYR A 32 0.03 16.34 -19.62
C TYR A 32 -1.12 15.41 -20.04
N ASP A 33 -0.88 14.63 -21.10
CA ASP A 33 -1.78 13.56 -21.53
C ASP A 33 -1.50 12.31 -20.68
N VAL A 34 -2.46 11.95 -19.80
CA VAL A 34 -2.28 10.93 -18.75
C VAL A 34 -3.09 9.68 -19.08
N HIS A 35 -2.39 8.55 -19.13
CA HIS A 35 -2.98 7.22 -19.30
C HIS A 35 -2.62 6.35 -18.09
N ILE A 36 -3.56 5.54 -17.61
CA ILE A 36 -3.39 4.65 -16.46
C ILE A 36 -3.80 3.24 -16.86
N GLY A 37 -2.82 2.32 -16.96
CA GLY A 37 -3.03 0.90 -17.18
C GLY A 37 -3.01 0.15 -15.83
N SER A 38 -4.12 -0.50 -15.51
CA SER A 38 -4.29 -1.30 -14.30
C SER A 38 -5.47 -2.26 -14.42
N PHE A 39 -5.69 -3.10 -13.42
CA PHE A 39 -6.83 -4.01 -13.39
C PHE A 39 -8.14 -3.26 -13.08
N ALA A 40 -9.27 -3.80 -13.56
CA ALA A 40 -10.59 -3.18 -13.48
C ALA A 40 -10.99 -2.61 -12.09
N PRO A 41 -10.65 -3.25 -10.94
CA PRO A 41 -10.98 -2.69 -9.62
C PRO A 41 -10.43 -1.28 -9.34
N LEU A 42 -9.45 -0.78 -10.12
CA LEU A 42 -8.91 0.57 -9.94
C LEU A 42 -9.72 1.66 -10.66
N GLU A 43 -10.59 1.33 -11.59
CA GLU A 43 -11.34 2.29 -12.42
C GLU A 43 -12.13 3.32 -11.60
N PRO A 44 -12.84 2.96 -10.50
CA PRO A 44 -13.53 3.93 -9.67
C PRO A 44 -12.59 4.99 -9.05
N ALA A 45 -11.35 4.59 -8.69
CA ALA A 45 -10.38 5.52 -8.14
C ALA A 45 -9.85 6.50 -9.20
N VAL A 46 -9.70 6.05 -10.45
CA VAL A 46 -9.35 6.92 -11.60
C VAL A 46 -10.51 7.86 -11.93
N SER A 47 -11.75 7.39 -11.85
CA SER A 47 -12.93 8.24 -12.03
C SER A 47 -12.99 9.34 -10.97
N LYS A 48 -12.70 9.01 -9.71
CA LYS A 48 -12.62 9.98 -8.60
C LYS A 48 -11.48 10.99 -8.84
N LEU A 49 -10.32 10.54 -9.33
CA LEU A 49 -9.20 11.40 -9.71
C LEU A 49 -9.64 12.41 -10.79
N ASN A 50 -10.31 11.95 -11.83
CA ASN A 50 -10.82 12.80 -12.91
C ASN A 50 -11.86 13.83 -12.41
N GLY A 51 -12.75 13.42 -11.49
CA GLY A 51 -13.71 14.32 -10.86
C GLY A 51 -13.02 15.45 -10.07
N ARG A 52 -11.98 15.10 -9.31
CA ARG A 52 -11.18 16.08 -8.56
C ARG A 52 -10.39 17.02 -9.45
N ALA A 53 -9.79 16.51 -10.53
CA ALA A 53 -9.08 17.36 -11.49
C ALA A 53 -10.05 18.33 -12.19
N ALA A 54 -11.25 17.88 -12.55
CA ALA A 54 -12.27 18.69 -13.22
C ALA A 54 -12.84 19.80 -12.32
N SER A 55 -12.78 19.68 -10.99
CA SER A 55 -13.19 20.77 -10.08
C SER A 55 -12.21 21.96 -10.12
N LEU A 56 -11.01 21.77 -10.65
CA LEU A 56 -10.04 22.82 -10.89
C LEU A 56 -10.34 23.46 -12.25
N SER A 57 -10.77 24.72 -12.28
CA SER A 57 -11.25 25.45 -13.46
C SER A 57 -10.24 25.52 -14.63
N SER A 58 -8.97 25.22 -14.39
CA SER A 58 -7.89 25.23 -15.39
C SER A 58 -7.68 23.88 -16.09
N VAL A 59 -8.36 22.81 -15.66
CA VAL A 59 -8.10 21.45 -16.16
C VAL A 59 -9.21 21.01 -17.10
N THR A 60 -8.87 20.82 -18.39
CA THR A 60 -9.79 20.32 -19.43
C THR A 60 -9.58 18.86 -19.75
N ASN A 61 -8.38 18.32 -19.45
CA ASN A 61 -8.00 16.95 -19.75
C ASN A 61 -8.51 15.98 -18.70
N ARG A 62 -8.65 14.71 -19.10
CA ARG A 62 -8.98 13.60 -18.23
C ARG A 62 -7.93 12.51 -18.37
N ALA A 63 -7.60 11.83 -17.28
CA ALA A 63 -6.81 10.62 -17.35
C ALA A 63 -7.64 9.51 -18.00
N THR A 64 -7.06 8.82 -18.98
CA THR A 64 -7.68 7.69 -19.67
C THR A 64 -7.30 6.40 -18.93
N PHE A 65 -8.30 5.64 -18.49
CA PHE A 65 -8.10 4.34 -17.88
C PHE A 65 -8.05 3.24 -18.93
N HIS A 66 -7.10 2.32 -18.81
CA HIS A 66 -6.94 1.14 -19.66
C HIS A 66 -7.00 -0.10 -18.78
N PRO A 67 -8.12 -0.85 -18.77
CA PRO A 67 -8.24 -2.08 -18.04
C PRO A 67 -7.31 -3.14 -18.63
N LEU A 68 -6.38 -3.65 -17.85
CA LEU A 68 -5.48 -4.73 -18.24
C LEU A 68 -6.20 -6.09 -18.14
N ILE A 69 -5.84 -6.98 -19.08
CA ILE A 69 -6.36 -8.34 -19.14
C ILE A 69 -5.73 -9.18 -18.01
N GLY A 70 -6.56 -10.00 -17.39
CA GLY A 70 -6.13 -10.94 -16.34
C GLY A 70 -6.60 -10.54 -14.94
N PRO A 71 -6.37 -11.43 -13.96
CA PRO A 71 -6.81 -11.21 -12.60
C PRO A 71 -5.87 -10.25 -11.86
N PRO A 72 -6.41 -9.36 -10.99
CA PRO A 72 -5.61 -8.60 -10.05
C PRO A 72 -4.84 -9.53 -9.10
N MET A 73 -3.82 -9.00 -8.44
CA MET A 73 -2.89 -9.78 -7.61
C MET A 73 -3.63 -10.64 -6.55
N ILE A 74 -4.66 -10.07 -5.91
CA ILE A 74 -5.44 -10.75 -4.87
C ILE A 74 -6.25 -11.94 -5.43
N GLU A 75 -6.72 -11.85 -6.67
CA GLU A 75 -7.55 -12.87 -7.31
C GLU A 75 -6.73 -13.90 -8.09
N ALA A 76 -5.51 -13.56 -8.48
CA ALA A 76 -4.64 -14.38 -9.32
C ALA A 76 -4.28 -15.73 -8.69
N ASN A 77 -4.20 -15.78 -7.36
CA ASN A 77 -3.86 -16.98 -6.63
C ASN A 77 -4.96 -17.30 -5.60
N PRO A 78 -5.67 -18.43 -5.74
CA PRO A 78 -6.71 -18.83 -4.78
C PRO A 78 -6.23 -18.90 -3.32
N TRP A 79 -4.96 -19.23 -3.12
CA TRP A 79 -4.33 -19.26 -1.79
C TRP A 79 -4.12 -17.87 -1.22
N PHE A 80 -4.09 -16.82 -2.05
CA PHE A 80 -3.96 -15.45 -1.57
C PHE A 80 -5.14 -15.06 -0.68
N ASN A 81 -6.36 -15.36 -1.10
CA ASN A 81 -7.56 -15.10 -0.29
C ASN A 81 -7.58 -15.90 1.02
N ILE A 82 -7.08 -17.14 1.01
CA ILE A 82 -6.95 -17.95 2.23
C ILE A 82 -5.89 -17.35 3.15
N CYS A 83 -4.76 -16.91 2.61
CA CYS A 83 -3.68 -16.29 3.37
C CYS A 83 -4.03 -14.88 3.83
N THR A 84 -4.74 -14.07 3.02
CA THR A 84 -5.13 -12.69 3.36
C THR A 84 -6.31 -12.64 4.32
N ASN A 85 -7.21 -13.62 4.30
CA ASN A 85 -8.17 -13.81 5.38
C ASN A 85 -7.48 -14.19 6.72
N SER A 86 -6.20 -14.50 6.67
CA SER A 86 -5.32 -14.75 7.82
C SER A 86 -4.39 -13.57 8.14
N PHE A 87 -4.52 -12.41 7.46
CA PHE A 87 -3.92 -11.14 7.90
C PHE A 87 -4.69 -10.60 9.12
N HIS A 88 -4.86 -11.47 10.09
CA HIS A 88 -5.31 -11.07 11.40
C HIS A 88 -4.20 -10.26 12.07
N VAL A 89 -4.58 -9.40 12.97
CA VAL A 89 -3.64 -8.84 13.94
C VAL A 89 -2.96 -10.04 14.62
N HIS A 90 -1.68 -10.23 14.37
CA HIS A 90 -0.90 -11.31 14.97
C HIS A 90 0.13 -10.75 15.95
N ASN A 91 0.45 -11.53 16.94
CA ASN A 91 1.51 -11.19 17.89
C ASN A 91 2.83 -10.96 17.14
N VAL A 92 3.63 -10.02 17.65
CA VAL A 92 5.00 -9.77 17.15
C VAL A 92 5.97 -10.84 17.67
N GLY A 93 7.13 -10.96 17.03
CA GLY A 93 8.23 -11.80 17.49
C GLY A 93 8.53 -12.99 16.60
N PHE A 94 9.39 -13.87 17.10
CA PHE A 94 9.96 -14.96 16.34
C PHE A 94 8.92 -15.93 15.75
N ARG A 95 7.96 -16.36 16.57
CA ARG A 95 6.91 -17.31 16.13
C ARG A 95 5.99 -16.72 15.08
N ALA A 96 5.65 -15.45 15.23
CA ALA A 96 4.83 -14.74 14.26
C ALA A 96 5.55 -14.60 12.90
N ALA A 97 6.82 -14.23 12.93
CA ALA A 97 7.66 -14.18 11.72
C ALA A 97 7.78 -15.55 11.03
N LEU A 98 7.95 -16.63 11.79
CA LEU A 98 7.96 -18.00 11.24
C LEU A 98 6.66 -18.33 10.52
N ASN A 99 5.52 -17.96 11.11
CA ASN A 99 4.20 -18.22 10.53
C ASN A 99 3.99 -17.44 9.23
N THR A 100 4.30 -16.13 9.25
CA THR A 100 4.25 -15.27 8.07
C THR A 100 5.12 -15.79 6.92
N GLN A 101 6.35 -16.19 7.22
CA GLN A 101 7.25 -16.76 6.22
C GLN A 101 6.75 -18.08 5.64
N LYS A 102 6.09 -18.90 6.45
CA LYS A 102 5.56 -20.20 6.00
C LYS A 102 4.34 -20.05 5.10
N HIS A 103 3.41 -19.18 5.45
CA HIS A 103 2.09 -19.14 4.83
C HIS A 103 1.87 -17.96 3.87
N ILE A 104 2.45 -16.81 4.15
CA ILE A 104 2.18 -15.56 3.40
C ILE A 104 3.24 -15.33 2.33
N LEU A 105 4.52 -15.42 2.70
CA LEU A 105 5.62 -15.07 1.81
C LEU A 105 5.61 -15.83 0.46
N PRO A 106 5.38 -17.16 0.39
CA PRO A 106 5.39 -17.88 -0.89
C PRO A 106 4.28 -17.43 -1.85
N VAL A 107 3.14 -17.00 -1.29
CA VAL A 107 1.97 -16.60 -2.06
C VAL A 107 2.13 -15.18 -2.60
N VAL A 108 2.58 -14.25 -1.74
CA VAL A 108 2.80 -12.85 -2.12
C VAL A 108 3.95 -12.70 -3.10
N ALA A 109 4.99 -13.52 -2.98
CA ALA A 109 6.15 -13.47 -3.88
C ALA A 109 5.83 -13.90 -5.32
N THR A 110 4.78 -14.69 -5.55
CA THR A 110 4.43 -15.21 -6.88
C THR A 110 2.90 -15.33 -7.02
N PRO A 111 2.19 -14.21 -7.19
CA PRO A 111 0.73 -14.22 -7.30
C PRO A 111 0.23 -14.93 -8.56
N TRP A 112 0.79 -14.59 -9.72
CA TRP A 112 0.38 -15.10 -11.04
C TRP A 112 1.12 -16.37 -11.43
N ASP A 113 0.46 -17.22 -12.22
CA ASP A 113 1.13 -18.31 -12.95
C ASP A 113 1.73 -17.81 -14.29
N GLY A 114 2.37 -18.73 -15.05
CA GLY A 114 3.04 -18.39 -16.30
C GLY A 114 2.11 -17.80 -17.36
N PRO A 115 0.98 -18.46 -17.72
CA PRO A 115 0.00 -17.92 -18.67
C PRO A 115 -0.59 -16.58 -18.26
N GLN A 116 -1.03 -16.43 -17.00
CA GLN A 116 -1.55 -15.16 -16.47
C GLN A 116 -0.49 -14.05 -16.57
N TYR A 117 0.75 -14.37 -16.20
CA TYR A 117 1.86 -13.43 -16.28
C TYR A 117 2.08 -12.92 -17.70
N MET A 118 2.12 -13.82 -18.67
CA MET A 118 2.36 -13.45 -20.07
C MET A 118 1.20 -12.68 -20.69
N ALA A 119 -0.04 -13.03 -20.37
CA ALA A 119 -1.19 -12.26 -20.84
C ALA A 119 -1.13 -10.80 -20.38
N ILE A 120 -0.80 -10.56 -19.10
CA ILE A 120 -0.64 -9.20 -18.55
C ILE A 120 0.58 -8.48 -19.19
N TYR A 121 1.70 -9.20 -19.37
CA TYR A 121 2.90 -8.66 -20.01
C TYR A 121 2.62 -8.21 -21.45
N GLU A 122 1.92 -9.03 -22.25
CA GLU A 122 1.57 -8.73 -23.63
C GLU A 122 0.63 -7.54 -23.73
N ASP A 123 -0.31 -7.43 -22.79
CA ASP A 123 -1.25 -6.31 -22.73
C ASP A 123 -0.52 -5.00 -22.36
N CYS A 124 0.36 -5.01 -21.37
CA CYS A 124 1.25 -3.89 -21.05
C CYS A 124 2.11 -3.50 -22.27
N SER A 125 2.68 -4.48 -22.97
CA SER A 125 3.51 -4.26 -24.15
C SER A 125 2.72 -3.65 -25.32
N THR A 126 1.49 -4.11 -25.52
CA THR A 126 0.58 -3.57 -26.54
C THR A 126 0.20 -2.13 -26.22
N LEU A 127 -0.12 -1.85 -24.98
CA LEU A 127 -0.45 -0.50 -24.53
C LEU A 127 0.72 0.48 -24.74
N ILE A 128 1.94 0.08 -24.38
CA ILE A 128 3.16 0.88 -24.62
C ILE A 128 3.36 1.14 -26.12
N ARG A 129 3.25 0.11 -26.98
CA ARG A 129 3.40 0.28 -28.42
C ARG A 129 2.35 1.17 -29.05
N THR A 130 1.10 1.09 -28.57
CA THR A 130 -0.02 1.85 -29.09
C THR A 130 0.06 3.33 -28.70
N LEU A 131 0.37 3.61 -27.44
CA LEU A 131 0.41 4.97 -26.91
C LEU A 131 1.73 5.68 -27.19
N GLN A 132 2.82 4.95 -27.39
CA GLN A 132 4.18 5.49 -27.56
C GLN A 132 4.50 6.59 -26.51
N PRO A 133 4.35 6.29 -25.21
CA PRO A 133 4.47 7.30 -24.17
C PRO A 133 5.89 7.86 -24.11
N ALA A 134 6.02 9.16 -23.84
CA ALA A 134 7.31 9.80 -23.62
C ALA A 134 8.05 9.19 -22.43
N ILE A 135 7.29 8.73 -21.42
CA ILE A 135 7.79 8.03 -20.24
C ILE A 135 6.70 7.13 -19.65
N VAL A 136 7.12 5.98 -19.11
CA VAL A 136 6.27 5.11 -18.30
C VAL A 136 6.63 5.32 -16.83
N VAL A 137 5.64 5.52 -15.99
CA VAL A 137 5.76 5.52 -14.52
C VAL A 137 5.17 4.21 -14.03
N LEU A 138 5.98 3.36 -13.41
CA LEU A 138 5.53 2.03 -13.01
C LEU A 138 5.80 1.70 -11.54
N ASP A 139 4.94 0.87 -10.99
CA ASP A 139 5.15 0.22 -9.69
C ASP A 139 6.23 -0.87 -9.86
N PRO A 140 7.36 -0.83 -9.13
CA PRO A 140 8.41 -1.85 -9.25
C PRO A 140 7.97 -3.26 -8.83
N MET A 141 6.86 -3.40 -8.09
CA MET A 141 6.27 -4.70 -7.76
C MET A 141 5.45 -5.29 -8.92
N PHE A 142 5.11 -4.47 -9.92
CA PHE A 142 4.41 -4.90 -11.13
C PHE A 142 5.41 -5.41 -12.18
N LEU A 143 5.96 -6.61 -11.95
CA LEU A 143 7.06 -7.18 -12.74
C LEU A 143 6.74 -7.31 -14.23
N GLN A 144 5.49 -7.57 -14.61
CA GLN A 144 5.05 -7.63 -16.02
C GLN A 144 5.27 -6.30 -16.74
N ALA A 145 4.97 -5.18 -16.08
CA ALA A 145 5.21 -3.84 -16.62
C ALA A 145 6.71 -3.52 -16.70
N VAL A 146 7.50 -3.95 -15.71
CA VAL A 146 8.97 -3.82 -15.74
C VAL A 146 9.56 -4.58 -16.93
N ASP A 147 9.14 -5.84 -17.14
CA ASP A 147 9.60 -6.64 -18.26
C ASP A 147 9.17 -6.03 -19.60
N ALA A 148 7.93 -5.54 -19.72
CA ALA A 148 7.46 -4.89 -20.93
C ALA A 148 8.29 -3.65 -21.29
N CYS A 149 8.57 -2.79 -20.34
CA CYS A 149 9.42 -1.61 -20.56
C CYS A 149 10.84 -2.01 -20.97
N ARG A 150 11.42 -3.02 -20.33
CA ARG A 150 12.80 -3.47 -20.63
C ARG A 150 12.91 -4.13 -22.01
N MET A 151 11.96 -5.01 -22.36
CA MET A 151 11.96 -5.69 -23.67
C MET A 151 11.69 -4.73 -24.84
N LEU A 152 10.98 -3.63 -24.58
CA LEU A 152 10.69 -2.59 -25.59
C LEU A 152 11.70 -1.43 -25.56
N GLU A 153 12.71 -1.50 -24.70
CA GLU A 153 13.66 -0.40 -24.45
C GLU A 153 12.94 0.93 -24.15
N GLN A 154 11.73 0.83 -23.56
CA GLN A 154 10.91 1.99 -23.21
C GLN A 154 11.51 2.70 -21.99
N ARG A 155 11.66 4.00 -22.09
CA ARG A 155 12.10 4.83 -20.94
C ARG A 155 11.05 4.79 -19.83
N TYR A 156 11.48 4.48 -18.60
CA TYR A 156 10.57 4.42 -17.47
C TYR A 156 11.21 4.91 -16.17
N VAL A 157 10.36 5.26 -15.21
CA VAL A 157 10.68 5.61 -13.84
C VAL A 157 9.91 4.67 -12.92
N ALA A 158 10.56 4.12 -11.93
CA ALA A 158 9.90 3.34 -10.89
C ALA A 158 9.37 4.26 -9.80
N LEU A 159 8.07 4.18 -9.50
CA LEU A 159 7.41 4.89 -8.41
C LEU A 159 6.92 3.86 -7.39
N SER A 160 7.63 3.72 -6.28
CA SER A 160 7.33 2.70 -5.28
C SER A 160 6.49 3.25 -4.14
N PRO A 161 5.38 2.61 -3.79
CA PRO A 161 4.60 2.93 -2.60
C PRO A 161 5.24 2.38 -1.32
N ASN A 162 6.20 1.46 -1.45
CA ASN A 162 6.81 0.75 -0.35
C ASN A 162 7.88 1.60 0.35
N THR A 163 8.22 1.21 1.58
CA THR A 163 9.27 1.90 2.32
C THR A 163 10.62 1.68 1.64
N PHE A 164 11.51 2.64 1.82
CA PHE A 164 12.85 2.59 1.29
C PHE A 164 13.61 1.33 1.72
N LYS A 165 13.46 0.92 2.98
CA LYS A 165 14.05 -0.29 3.55
C LYS A 165 13.76 -1.54 2.71
N GLU A 166 12.54 -1.71 2.23
CA GLU A 166 12.14 -2.89 1.45
C GLU A 166 12.85 -2.98 0.11
N LEU A 167 13.20 -1.85 -0.48
CA LEU A 167 13.88 -1.79 -1.77
C LEU A 167 15.40 -1.78 -1.67
N THR A 168 15.98 -1.27 -0.59
CA THR A 168 17.42 -1.01 -0.52
C THR A 168 18.18 -1.93 0.42
N ILE A 169 17.52 -2.59 1.37
CA ILE A 169 18.19 -3.58 2.21
C ILE A 169 18.53 -4.79 1.34
N GLN A 170 19.68 -4.65 0.68
CA GLN A 170 20.29 -5.76 -0.02
C GLN A 170 20.83 -6.77 1.00
N PRO A 171 20.85 -8.08 0.67
CA PRO A 171 21.47 -9.10 1.51
C PRO A 171 23.00 -8.96 1.50
N ARG A 172 23.49 -7.92 2.15
CA ARG A 172 24.90 -7.82 2.55
C ARG A 172 25.02 -8.53 3.88
N LEU A 173 26.17 -9.17 4.12
CA LEU A 173 26.41 -9.87 5.39
C LEU A 173 26.06 -9.00 6.61
N ALA A 174 26.45 -7.72 6.59
CA ALA A 174 26.11 -6.78 7.66
C ALA A 174 24.60 -6.53 7.85
N SER A 175 23.78 -6.71 6.82
CA SER A 175 22.33 -6.51 6.93
C SER A 175 21.66 -7.58 7.78
N LEU A 176 22.24 -8.79 7.85
CA LEU A 176 21.67 -9.93 8.58
C LEU A 176 21.51 -9.64 10.07
N TRP A 177 22.43 -8.87 10.66
CA TRP A 177 22.40 -8.55 12.10
C TRP A 177 22.10 -7.08 12.42
N LYS A 178 22.08 -6.21 11.38
CA LYS A 178 21.84 -4.79 11.58
C LYS A 178 20.35 -4.44 11.53
N TYR A 179 19.61 -5.08 10.63
CA TYR A 179 18.21 -4.71 10.38
C TYR A 179 17.23 -5.81 10.82
N PRO A 180 16.14 -5.42 11.50
CA PRO A 180 15.05 -6.34 11.80
C PRO A 180 14.41 -6.87 10.53
N ILE A 181 14.16 -8.17 10.47
CA ILE A 181 13.45 -8.76 9.34
C ILE A 181 11.97 -8.35 9.35
N VAL A 182 11.42 -8.15 8.15
CA VAL A 182 9.99 -7.83 7.98
C VAL A 182 9.10 -8.91 8.60
N GLY A 183 8.04 -8.48 9.29
CA GLY A 183 7.09 -9.37 9.98
C GLY A 183 7.53 -9.85 11.37
N SER A 184 8.74 -9.50 11.84
CA SER A 184 9.19 -9.88 13.19
C SER A 184 8.68 -8.94 14.28
N GLY A 185 8.44 -7.66 13.96
CA GLY A 185 8.18 -6.62 14.95
C GLY A 185 9.37 -6.34 15.88
N TYR A 186 10.57 -6.78 15.49
CA TYR A 186 11.77 -6.48 16.26
C TYR A 186 12.11 -4.99 16.21
N PRO A 187 12.60 -4.40 17.31
CA PRO A 187 12.96 -2.99 17.34
C PRO A 187 14.24 -2.70 16.55
N TYR A 188 14.40 -1.46 16.14
CA TYR A 188 15.65 -0.94 15.60
C TYR A 188 16.19 0.15 16.56
N PRO A 189 17.48 0.13 16.89
CA PRO A 189 18.53 -0.87 16.57
C PRO A 189 18.19 -2.27 17.11
N LEU A 190 18.63 -3.32 16.38
CA LEU A 190 18.37 -4.69 16.78
C LEU A 190 19.14 -5.03 18.07
N PRO A 191 18.46 -5.39 19.18
CA PRO A 191 19.13 -5.80 20.42
C PRO A 191 19.99 -7.05 20.21
N TRP A 192 21.11 -7.13 20.89
CA TRP A 192 22.09 -8.23 20.73
C TRP A 192 21.49 -9.63 20.90
N TYR A 193 20.52 -9.81 21.80
CA TYR A 193 19.86 -11.10 22.05
C TYR A 193 18.87 -11.50 20.93
N LEU A 194 18.49 -10.56 20.04
CA LEU A 194 17.66 -10.83 18.86
C LEU A 194 18.47 -11.04 17.59
N ILE A 195 19.79 -10.87 17.60
CA ILE A 195 20.63 -11.01 16.41
C ILE A 195 20.56 -12.43 15.86
N LEU A 196 20.79 -13.46 16.66
CA LEU A 196 20.74 -14.85 16.22
C LEU A 196 19.35 -15.26 15.70
N PRO A 197 18.24 -14.98 16.41
CA PRO A 197 16.90 -15.18 15.88
C PRO A 197 16.66 -14.46 14.55
N ASN A 198 17.11 -13.22 14.42
CA ASN A 198 16.95 -12.44 13.19
C ASN A 198 17.74 -13.06 12.01
N VAL A 199 19.00 -13.42 12.23
CA VAL A 199 19.82 -14.09 11.20
C VAL A 199 19.16 -15.38 10.75
N TYR A 200 18.67 -16.20 11.66
CA TYR A 200 17.94 -17.42 11.33
C TYR A 200 16.71 -17.13 10.44
N LEU A 201 15.90 -16.14 10.83
CA LEU A 201 14.73 -15.77 10.06
C LEU A 201 15.07 -15.24 8.66
N VAL A 202 16.15 -14.45 8.53
CA VAL A 202 16.61 -13.97 7.21
C VAL A 202 17.07 -15.12 6.33
N LEU A 203 17.91 -16.02 6.85
CA LEU A 203 18.37 -17.17 6.09
C LEU A 203 17.23 -18.10 5.67
N ARG A 204 16.28 -18.32 6.58
CA ARG A 204 15.07 -19.09 6.30
C ARG A 204 14.20 -18.44 5.22
N MET A 205 14.01 -17.12 5.27
CA MET A 205 13.29 -16.38 4.24
C MET A 205 13.93 -16.55 2.86
N LEU A 206 15.26 -16.42 2.79
CA LEU A 206 15.99 -16.64 1.54
C LEU A 206 15.81 -18.07 1.02
N LEU A 207 15.90 -19.07 1.88
CA LEU A 207 15.67 -20.47 1.51
C LEU A 207 14.24 -20.68 0.97
N ILE A 208 13.23 -20.11 1.60
CA ILE A 208 11.84 -20.20 1.15
C ILE A 208 11.68 -19.57 -0.24
N LEU A 209 12.21 -18.38 -0.45
CA LEU A 209 12.13 -17.69 -1.75
C LEU A 209 12.85 -18.48 -2.85
N MET A 210 14.02 -19.02 -2.56
CA MET A 210 14.79 -19.82 -3.51
C MET A 210 14.18 -21.20 -3.78
N SER A 211 13.50 -21.78 -2.80
CA SER A 211 12.90 -23.12 -2.91
C SER A 211 11.43 -23.09 -3.34
N ASN A 212 10.83 -21.93 -3.52
CA ASN A 212 9.43 -21.80 -3.91
C ASN A 212 9.19 -22.43 -5.29
N PRO A 213 8.43 -23.55 -5.40
CA PRO A 213 8.22 -24.24 -6.66
C PRO A 213 7.50 -23.33 -7.68
N ARG A 214 6.47 -22.61 -7.24
CA ARG A 214 5.69 -21.70 -8.09
C ARG A 214 6.55 -20.58 -8.68
N ALA A 215 7.50 -20.03 -7.91
CA ALA A 215 8.44 -19.03 -8.40
C ALA A 215 9.42 -19.62 -9.44
N ARG A 216 9.84 -20.85 -9.25
CA ARG A 216 10.71 -21.56 -10.22
C ARG A 216 9.96 -21.85 -11.52
N GLU A 217 8.74 -22.36 -11.43
CA GLU A 217 7.87 -22.65 -12.59
C GLU A 217 7.60 -21.35 -13.37
N LEU A 218 7.22 -20.27 -12.71
CA LEU A 218 7.02 -18.98 -13.35
C LEU A 218 8.31 -18.48 -14.02
N THR A 219 9.44 -18.56 -13.33
CA THR A 219 10.73 -18.13 -13.88
C THR A 219 11.12 -18.95 -15.11
N ALA A 220 10.98 -20.28 -15.05
CA ALA A 220 11.24 -21.15 -16.19
C ALA A 220 10.31 -20.85 -17.37
N TYR A 221 9.03 -20.62 -17.11
CA TYR A 221 8.05 -20.25 -18.13
C TYR A 221 8.42 -18.92 -18.81
N ARG A 222 8.74 -17.89 -18.02
CA ARG A 222 9.17 -16.57 -18.53
C ARG A 222 10.43 -16.68 -19.42
N ILE A 223 11.44 -17.42 -18.97
CA ILE A 223 12.68 -17.65 -19.76
C ILE A 223 12.35 -18.35 -21.07
N ALA A 224 11.47 -19.36 -21.07
CA ALA A 224 11.04 -20.05 -22.29
C ALA A 224 10.32 -19.13 -23.28
N GLN A 225 9.71 -18.04 -22.80
CA GLN A 225 9.10 -16.99 -23.61
C GLN A 225 10.10 -15.85 -23.99
N GLY A 226 11.38 -16.00 -23.67
CA GLY A 226 12.42 -15.01 -24.00
C GLY A 226 12.55 -13.84 -23.03
N LEU A 227 11.87 -13.89 -21.88
CA LEU A 227 11.98 -12.83 -20.86
C LEU A 227 13.22 -13.01 -19.97
N PRO A 228 13.74 -11.94 -19.36
CA PRO A 228 14.92 -12.00 -18.51
C PRO A 228 14.70 -12.86 -17.27
N ASN A 229 15.78 -13.51 -16.80
CA ASN A 229 15.81 -14.24 -15.52
C ASN A 229 15.91 -13.25 -14.35
N VAL A 230 14.85 -12.49 -14.08
CA VAL A 230 14.76 -11.57 -12.95
C VAL A 230 13.52 -11.93 -12.15
N THR A 231 13.66 -12.21 -10.88
CA THR A 231 12.55 -12.47 -9.97
C THR A 231 12.09 -11.17 -9.29
N SER A 232 10.89 -11.14 -8.74
CA SER A 232 10.38 -10.01 -7.96
C SER A 232 11.35 -9.58 -6.84
N ALA A 233 12.01 -10.55 -6.19
CA ALA A 233 13.01 -10.26 -5.16
C ALA A 233 14.30 -9.59 -5.69
N GLN A 234 14.56 -9.68 -7.00
CA GLN A 234 15.74 -9.11 -7.65
C GLN A 234 15.48 -7.79 -8.36
N VAL A 235 14.22 -7.37 -8.48
CA VAL A 235 13.84 -6.14 -9.22
C VAL A 235 14.61 -4.93 -8.72
N SER A 236 14.68 -4.72 -7.42
CA SER A 236 15.37 -3.55 -6.85
C SER A 236 16.87 -3.54 -7.18
N GLN A 237 17.53 -4.71 -7.16
CA GLN A 237 18.93 -4.83 -7.58
C GLN A 237 19.09 -4.52 -9.06
N GLN A 238 18.13 -4.95 -9.87
CA GLN A 238 18.15 -4.70 -11.30
C GLN A 238 17.92 -3.24 -11.63
N LEU A 239 16.96 -2.57 -10.98
CA LEU A 239 16.73 -1.12 -11.12
C LEU A 239 17.99 -0.33 -10.77
N ASN A 240 18.73 -0.75 -9.75
CA ASN A 240 19.99 -0.11 -9.38
C ASN A 240 21.09 -0.34 -10.41
N LYS A 241 21.23 -1.56 -10.98
CA LYS A 241 22.17 -1.87 -12.07
C LYS A 241 21.87 -1.05 -13.32
N ASP A 242 20.61 -0.94 -13.70
CA ASP A 242 20.14 -0.22 -14.88
C ASP A 242 20.15 1.31 -14.65
N LYS A 243 20.50 1.76 -13.44
CA LYS A 243 20.43 3.16 -13.01
C LYS A 243 19.06 3.81 -13.27
N THR A 244 18.01 3.00 -13.20
CA THR A 244 16.63 3.48 -13.32
C THR A 244 16.31 4.39 -12.15
N VAL A 245 15.71 5.54 -12.41
CA VAL A 245 15.26 6.45 -11.36
C VAL A 245 14.14 5.78 -10.57
N VAL A 246 14.30 5.73 -9.25
CA VAL A 246 13.29 5.20 -8.32
C VAL A 246 12.83 6.33 -7.41
N LEU A 247 11.55 6.66 -7.48
CA LEU A 247 10.90 7.67 -6.65
C LEU A 247 10.24 7.00 -5.44
N LEU A 248 10.44 7.55 -4.25
CA LEU A 248 9.99 6.99 -2.98
C LEU A 248 9.28 8.05 -2.14
N PRO A 249 8.12 7.74 -1.56
CA PRO A 249 7.38 8.63 -0.67
C PRO A 249 7.98 8.64 0.74
N ALA A 250 9.28 8.88 0.86
CA ALA A 250 10.01 8.81 2.12
C ALA A 250 10.90 10.05 2.32
N ARG A 251 11.35 10.26 3.55
CA ARG A 251 12.41 11.18 3.92
C ARG A 251 13.46 10.43 4.70
N GLN A 252 14.72 10.87 4.59
CA GLN A 252 15.84 10.22 5.26
C GLN A 252 15.67 10.23 6.79
N GLU A 253 15.09 11.30 7.32
CA GLU A 253 14.87 11.48 8.76
C GLU A 253 13.79 10.54 9.34
N THR A 254 12.91 10.04 8.48
CA THR A 254 11.80 9.15 8.89
C THR A 254 12.10 7.67 8.63
N GLU A 255 13.25 7.38 8.04
CA GLU A 255 13.66 6.02 7.68
C GLU A 255 14.77 5.51 8.59
N ILE A 256 14.86 4.19 8.70
CA ILE A 256 16.00 3.54 9.35
C ILE A 256 17.28 3.86 8.58
N PRO A 257 18.37 4.28 9.24
CA PRO A 257 19.63 4.61 8.56
C PRO A 257 20.15 3.45 7.72
N CYS A 258 20.13 3.61 6.41
CA CYS A 258 20.62 2.62 5.44
C CYS A 258 21.32 3.29 4.26
N TYR A 259 21.92 2.47 3.40
CA TYR A 259 22.61 2.97 2.21
C TYR A 259 21.59 3.40 1.15
N PHE A 260 21.76 4.58 0.59
CA PHE A 260 20.96 5.14 -0.49
C PHE A 260 21.72 5.05 -1.81
N PRO A 261 21.26 4.29 -2.80
CA PRO A 261 21.77 4.36 -4.16
C PRO A 261 21.45 5.73 -4.79
N ASP A 262 22.36 6.24 -5.62
CA ASP A 262 22.23 7.59 -6.22
C ASP A 262 21.00 7.76 -7.14
N ASN A 263 20.49 6.64 -7.68
CA ASN A 263 19.30 6.63 -8.52
C ASN A 263 17.97 6.55 -7.74
N PHE A 264 18.02 6.51 -6.41
CA PHE A 264 16.85 6.51 -5.54
C PHE A 264 16.62 7.93 -5.01
N ILE A 265 15.43 8.47 -5.28
CA ILE A 265 15.07 9.85 -4.92
C ILE A 265 13.96 9.79 -3.87
N LEU A 266 14.25 10.38 -2.72
CA LEU A 266 13.28 10.55 -1.64
C LEU A 266 12.47 11.81 -1.88
N CYS A 267 11.18 11.65 -2.17
CA CYS A 267 10.27 12.74 -2.54
C CYS A 267 9.50 13.34 -1.33
N GLY A 268 9.63 12.72 -0.15
CA GLY A 268 8.71 12.97 0.96
C GLY A 268 7.34 12.32 0.73
N PRO A 269 6.37 12.53 1.62
CA PRO A 269 5.04 11.94 1.50
C PRO A 269 4.37 12.27 0.17
N ILE A 270 4.02 11.25 -0.62
CA ILE A 270 3.25 11.37 -1.86
C ILE A 270 1.82 10.96 -1.51
N LEU A 271 0.94 11.94 -1.41
CA LEU A 271 -0.42 11.77 -0.94
C LEU A 271 -1.42 12.23 -1.99
N ARG A 272 -2.58 11.57 -2.02
CA ARG A 272 -3.69 12.02 -2.89
C ARG A 272 -4.16 13.41 -2.50
N PRO A 273 -4.66 14.21 -3.47
CA PRO A 273 -5.19 15.53 -3.17
C PRO A 273 -6.35 15.43 -2.19
N CYS A 274 -6.39 16.36 -1.26
CA CYS A 274 -7.41 16.46 -0.23
C CYS A 274 -8.37 17.61 -0.56
N VAL A 275 -9.65 17.34 -0.37
CA VAL A 275 -10.71 18.35 -0.41
C VAL A 275 -11.32 18.47 1.00
N PRO A 276 -11.95 19.60 1.34
CA PRO A 276 -12.67 19.72 2.60
C PRO A 276 -13.70 18.60 2.77
N ILE A 277 -13.76 17.99 3.95
CA ILE A 277 -14.66 16.83 4.20
C ILE A 277 -16.12 17.21 3.90
N ALA A 278 -16.53 18.44 4.22
CA ALA A 278 -17.88 18.91 3.99
C ALA A 278 -18.31 18.89 2.50
N GLU A 279 -17.36 18.88 1.57
CA GLU A 279 -17.65 18.75 0.15
C GLU A 279 -17.91 17.29 -0.29
N GLU A 280 -17.35 16.32 0.43
CA GLU A 280 -17.54 14.89 0.14
C GLU A 280 -18.57 14.24 1.06
N ASP A 281 -18.61 14.61 2.36
CA ASP A 281 -19.47 14.03 3.39
C ASP A 281 -19.77 15.06 4.49
N LEU A 282 -20.86 15.79 4.33
CA LEU A 282 -21.29 16.82 5.27
C LEU A 282 -21.68 16.24 6.65
N GLU A 283 -22.22 15.01 6.66
CA GLU A 283 -22.59 14.36 7.92
C GLU A 283 -21.35 14.00 8.73
N LEU A 284 -20.32 13.41 8.09
CA LEU A 284 -19.06 13.13 8.74
C LEU A 284 -18.35 14.41 9.21
N ALA A 285 -18.37 15.47 8.39
CA ALA A 285 -17.82 16.78 8.79
C ALA A 285 -18.46 17.29 10.07
N SER A 286 -19.79 17.35 10.11
CA SER A 286 -20.55 17.79 11.28
C SER A 286 -20.35 16.88 12.50
N TRP A 287 -20.16 15.58 12.27
CA TRP A 287 -19.87 14.64 13.36
C TRP A 287 -18.47 14.88 13.94
N LEU A 288 -17.45 15.11 13.10
CA LEU A 288 -16.08 15.38 13.54
C LEU A 288 -15.95 16.66 14.38
N GLU A 289 -16.77 17.66 14.11
CA GLU A 289 -16.78 18.93 14.86
C GLU A 289 -17.26 18.80 16.31
N ARG A 290 -17.95 17.71 16.65
CA ARG A 290 -18.55 17.54 17.98
C ARG A 290 -17.52 17.36 19.09
N ARG A 291 -16.44 16.59 18.82
CA ARG A 291 -15.43 16.24 19.83
C ARG A 291 -14.08 15.94 19.19
N PRO A 292 -12.96 16.05 19.94
CA PRO A 292 -11.68 15.53 19.50
C PRO A 292 -11.78 14.04 19.15
N THR A 293 -11.29 13.65 17.97
CA THR A 293 -11.51 12.32 17.39
C THR A 293 -10.27 11.45 17.45
N VAL A 294 -10.44 10.18 17.81
CA VAL A 294 -9.46 9.09 17.56
C VAL A 294 -9.91 8.37 16.30
N LEU A 295 -9.05 8.38 15.26
CA LEU A 295 -9.28 7.61 14.03
C LEU A 295 -8.61 6.24 14.16
N VAL A 296 -9.40 5.16 14.02
CA VAL A 296 -8.89 3.78 14.01
C VAL A 296 -9.07 3.20 12.61
N ASN A 297 -7.94 3.04 11.88
CA ASN A 297 -7.92 2.51 10.52
C ASN A 297 -6.73 1.56 10.34
N LEU A 298 -6.96 0.26 10.44
CA LEU A 298 -5.95 -0.78 10.27
C LEU A 298 -5.76 -1.22 8.81
N GLY A 299 -6.20 -0.39 7.85
CA GLY A 299 -6.01 -0.62 6.42
C GLY A 299 -7.14 -1.42 5.77
N SER A 300 -6.95 -1.78 4.50
CA SER A 300 -7.97 -2.45 3.67
C SER A 300 -7.90 -3.98 3.71
N HIS A 301 -6.78 -4.55 4.15
CA HIS A 301 -6.54 -6.00 4.14
C HIS A 301 -6.66 -6.65 5.52
N VAL A 302 -6.59 -5.86 6.59
CA VAL A 302 -6.73 -6.41 7.96
C VAL A 302 -8.17 -6.76 8.22
N THR A 303 -8.41 -8.04 8.50
CA THR A 303 -9.69 -8.56 8.98
C THR A 303 -9.61 -8.86 10.47
N TYR A 304 -10.73 -8.79 11.14
CA TYR A 304 -10.81 -8.95 12.58
C TYR A 304 -11.46 -10.28 12.93
N THR A 305 -10.80 -11.07 13.79
CA THR A 305 -11.44 -12.19 14.48
C THR A 305 -12.28 -11.67 15.62
N THR A 306 -13.23 -12.47 16.11
CA THR A 306 -14.08 -12.12 17.24
C THR A 306 -13.26 -11.72 18.47
N ASP A 307 -12.17 -12.44 18.76
CA ASP A 307 -11.31 -12.16 19.92
C ASP A 307 -10.63 -10.79 19.81
N VAL A 308 -10.07 -10.46 18.63
CA VAL A 308 -9.43 -9.16 18.38
C VAL A 308 -10.44 -8.02 18.43
N LEU A 309 -11.67 -8.27 17.94
CA LEU A 309 -12.77 -7.30 18.07
C LEU A 309 -13.09 -7.02 19.53
N GLN A 310 -13.22 -8.05 20.36
CA GLN A 310 -13.49 -7.90 21.77
C GLN A 310 -12.38 -7.15 22.51
N GLU A 311 -11.10 -7.45 22.22
CA GLU A 311 -9.96 -6.73 22.80
C GLU A 311 -9.96 -5.25 22.42
N LEU A 312 -10.23 -4.90 21.15
CA LEU A 312 -10.33 -3.52 20.69
C LEU A 312 -11.50 -2.79 21.35
N MET A 313 -12.66 -3.43 21.41
CA MET A 313 -13.85 -2.85 22.03
C MET A 313 -13.65 -2.61 23.54
N GLU A 314 -12.97 -3.50 24.23
CA GLU A 314 -12.60 -3.31 25.63
C GLU A 314 -11.60 -2.13 25.77
N GLY A 315 -10.63 -2.04 24.85
CA GLY A 315 -9.73 -0.89 24.79
C GLY A 315 -10.47 0.43 24.58
N PHE A 316 -11.47 0.48 23.70
CA PHE A 316 -12.30 1.68 23.47
C PHE A 316 -13.13 2.00 24.69
N ARG A 317 -13.73 1.00 25.34
CA ARG A 317 -14.44 1.18 26.61
C ARG A 317 -13.56 1.86 27.65
N MET A 318 -12.37 1.31 27.90
CA MET A 318 -11.41 1.87 28.87
C MET A 318 -10.98 3.30 28.50
N LEU A 319 -10.84 3.59 27.21
CA LEU A 319 -10.46 4.91 26.72
C LEU A 319 -11.58 5.91 26.98
N LEU A 320 -12.82 5.59 26.63
CA LEU A 320 -13.99 6.48 26.82
C LEU A 320 -14.34 6.68 28.29
N ASP A 321 -14.15 5.69 29.16
CA ASP A 321 -14.32 5.85 30.59
C ASP A 321 -13.34 6.88 31.20
N LYS A 322 -12.10 6.93 30.67
CA LYS A 322 -11.07 7.90 31.11
C LYS A 322 -11.18 9.25 30.41
N ARG A 323 -11.68 9.27 29.20
CA ARG A 323 -11.76 10.44 28.34
C ARG A 323 -13.15 10.53 27.68
N PRO A 324 -14.19 10.87 28.44
CA PRO A 324 -15.55 11.01 27.91
C PRO A 324 -15.70 12.19 26.96
N ASP A 325 -14.72 13.07 26.90
CA ASP A 325 -14.64 14.24 26.04
C ASP A 325 -14.26 13.95 24.59
N ILE A 326 -13.78 12.73 24.27
CA ILE A 326 -13.39 12.34 22.92
C ILE A 326 -14.45 11.49 22.23
N GLN A 327 -14.26 11.28 20.92
CA GLN A 327 -15.06 10.34 20.11
C GLN A 327 -14.14 9.44 19.26
N ILE A 328 -14.69 8.35 18.75
CA ILE A 328 -13.92 7.35 17.99
C ILE A 328 -14.57 7.16 16.62
N LEU A 329 -13.80 7.36 15.55
CA LEU A 329 -14.14 6.93 14.18
C LEU A 329 -13.40 5.64 13.89
N TRP A 330 -14.13 4.55 13.73
CA TRP A 330 -13.54 3.23 13.57
C TRP A 330 -13.93 2.61 12.23
N LYS A 331 -12.92 2.42 11.36
CA LYS A 331 -13.07 1.63 10.14
C LYS A 331 -12.82 0.16 10.45
N ILE A 332 -13.82 -0.67 10.19
CA ILE A 332 -13.78 -2.10 10.45
C ILE A 332 -14.05 -2.90 9.17
N LYS A 333 -13.30 -3.97 8.96
CA LYS A 333 -13.61 -4.99 7.95
C LYS A 333 -13.76 -6.34 8.67
N PRO A 334 -15.00 -6.78 8.95
CA PRO A 334 -15.22 -8.08 9.59
C PRO A 334 -14.68 -9.22 8.71
N SER A 335 -14.24 -10.30 9.34
CA SER A 335 -13.93 -11.53 8.61
C SER A 335 -15.20 -12.16 8.00
N SER A 336 -15.04 -12.99 6.97
CA SER A 336 -16.17 -13.66 6.32
C SER A 336 -17.03 -14.42 7.34
N GLY A 337 -18.33 -14.14 7.35
CA GLY A 337 -19.28 -14.75 8.28
C GLY A 337 -19.42 -14.07 9.64
N THR A 338 -18.76 -12.92 9.85
CA THR A 338 -18.92 -12.09 11.05
C THR A 338 -19.40 -10.71 10.61
N THR A 339 -20.48 -10.20 11.20
CA THR A 339 -20.89 -8.82 11.05
C THR A 339 -20.62 -8.07 12.35
N PHE A 340 -20.46 -6.75 12.28
CA PHE A 340 -20.29 -5.95 13.49
C PHE A 340 -21.55 -6.00 14.36
N GLU A 341 -22.72 -6.05 13.72
CA GLU A 341 -24.03 -6.12 14.35
C GLU A 341 -24.24 -7.42 15.15
N ASP A 342 -23.63 -8.52 14.68
CA ASP A 342 -23.71 -9.83 15.34
C ASP A 342 -22.69 -9.98 16.49
N THR A 343 -21.77 -9.04 16.63
CA THR A 343 -20.74 -9.09 17.67
C THR A 343 -21.29 -8.47 18.98
N PRO A 344 -21.28 -9.19 20.11
CA PRO A 344 -21.75 -8.64 21.36
C PRO A 344 -20.89 -7.45 21.81
N LEU A 345 -21.52 -6.27 21.86
CA LEU A 345 -20.89 -5.05 22.34
C LEU A 345 -20.95 -4.97 23.88
N PRO A 346 -19.87 -4.57 24.56
CA PRO A 346 -19.95 -4.15 25.96
C PRO A 346 -21.00 -3.06 26.16
N ASP A 347 -21.76 -3.11 27.26
CA ASP A 347 -22.95 -2.24 27.45
C ASP A 347 -22.64 -0.74 27.30
N ASN A 348 -21.55 -0.26 27.87
CA ASN A 348 -21.15 1.15 27.77
C ASN A 348 -20.68 1.52 26.35
N LEU A 349 -20.05 0.59 25.60
CA LEU A 349 -19.71 0.83 24.20
C LEU A 349 -20.96 0.83 23.32
N ARG A 350 -21.95 0.01 23.63
CA ARG A 350 -23.27 0.03 22.97
C ARG A 350 -23.94 1.37 23.15
N THR A 351 -23.91 1.92 24.35
CA THR A 351 -24.42 3.27 24.64
C THR A 351 -23.63 4.32 23.85
N ALA A 352 -22.30 4.26 23.84
CA ALA A 352 -21.47 5.19 23.08
C ALA A 352 -21.72 5.15 21.56
N VAL A 353 -22.02 3.98 21.01
CA VAL A 353 -22.41 3.82 19.59
C VAL A 353 -23.82 4.42 19.37
N ALA A 354 -24.76 4.14 20.25
CA ALA A 354 -26.14 4.66 20.14
C ALA A 354 -26.19 6.20 20.28
N GLU A 355 -25.35 6.79 21.10
CA GLU A 355 -25.20 8.25 21.28
C GLU A 355 -24.35 8.90 20.18
N GLY A 356 -23.80 8.12 19.25
CA GLY A 356 -22.96 8.61 18.17
C GLY A 356 -21.57 9.08 18.63
N GLN A 357 -21.11 8.67 19.81
CA GLN A 357 -19.76 8.93 20.28
C GLN A 357 -18.73 7.98 19.64
N VAL A 358 -19.17 6.76 19.28
CA VAL A 358 -18.40 5.83 18.46
C VAL A 358 -19.12 5.67 17.14
N ARG A 359 -18.46 6.05 16.03
CA ARG A 359 -18.94 5.86 14.67
C ARG A 359 -18.16 4.72 14.02
N VAL A 360 -18.88 3.71 13.55
CA VAL A 360 -18.31 2.53 12.93
C VAL A 360 -18.62 2.55 11.43
N GLU A 361 -17.58 2.42 10.60
CA GLU A 361 -17.68 2.42 9.15
C GLU A 361 -17.04 1.16 8.56
N SER A 362 -17.73 0.51 7.64
CA SER A 362 -17.11 -0.60 6.87
C SER A 362 -16.08 -0.08 5.86
N TRP A 363 -16.31 1.13 5.36
CA TRP A 363 -15.43 1.84 4.45
C TRP A 363 -15.55 3.36 4.66
N LEU A 364 -14.42 4.06 4.67
CA LEU A 364 -14.42 5.52 4.72
C LEU A 364 -14.69 6.08 3.33
N ALA A 365 -15.77 6.81 3.16
CA ALA A 365 -16.12 7.46 1.88
C ALA A 365 -15.11 8.57 1.53
N VAL A 366 -14.59 9.23 2.56
CA VAL A 366 -13.58 10.29 2.45
C VAL A 366 -12.18 9.68 2.64
N GLU A 367 -11.20 10.20 1.90
CA GLU A 367 -9.81 9.78 2.04
C GLU A 367 -9.29 10.02 3.46
N PRO A 368 -8.56 9.06 4.07
CA PRO A 368 -8.06 9.22 5.43
C PRO A 368 -7.27 10.50 5.66
N ILE A 369 -6.47 10.93 4.67
CA ILE A 369 -5.71 12.19 4.76
C ILE A 369 -6.61 13.41 4.94
N CYS A 370 -7.77 13.45 4.28
CA CYS A 370 -8.72 14.57 4.43
C CYS A 370 -9.30 14.60 5.85
N ILE A 371 -9.59 13.42 6.42
CA ILE A 371 -10.05 13.29 7.82
C ILE A 371 -8.96 13.74 8.77
N LEU A 372 -7.72 13.31 8.57
CA LEU A 372 -6.57 13.66 9.40
C LEU A 372 -6.25 15.18 9.37
N THR A 373 -6.41 15.82 8.22
CA THR A 373 -6.14 17.26 8.05
C THR A 373 -7.30 18.17 8.44
N SER A 374 -8.44 17.61 8.86
CA SER A 374 -9.61 18.39 9.32
C SER A 374 -9.37 19.24 10.58
N GLY A 375 -8.29 18.95 11.33
CA GLY A 375 -8.02 19.57 12.62
C GLY A 375 -8.73 18.92 13.81
N HIS A 376 -9.71 18.03 13.58
CA HIS A 376 -10.50 17.37 14.61
C HIS A 376 -9.89 16.05 15.10
N VAL A 377 -9.07 15.36 14.27
CA VAL A 377 -8.39 14.12 14.65
C VAL A 377 -7.15 14.44 15.48
N LYS A 378 -7.09 13.87 16.69
CA LYS A 378 -5.99 14.07 17.64
C LYS A 378 -5.10 12.86 17.80
N CYS A 379 -5.57 11.69 17.35
CA CYS A 379 -4.81 10.44 17.39
C CYS A 379 -5.26 9.56 16.24
N MET A 380 -4.30 8.89 15.60
CA MET A 380 -4.56 7.84 14.61
C MET A 380 -3.96 6.52 15.08
N VAL A 381 -4.80 5.50 15.13
CA VAL A 381 -4.40 4.11 15.34
C VAL A 381 -4.37 3.44 13.97
N HIS A 382 -3.19 2.99 13.53
CA HIS A 382 -3.01 2.39 12.21
C HIS A 382 -2.07 1.18 12.26
N HIS A 383 -2.09 0.37 11.20
CA HIS A 383 -1.33 -0.89 11.10
C HIS A 383 0.14 -0.72 10.68
N GLY A 384 0.64 0.51 10.56
CA GLY A 384 2.02 0.78 10.11
C GLY A 384 2.26 0.65 8.60
N GLY A 385 1.22 0.49 7.78
CA GLY A 385 1.37 0.51 6.32
C GLY A 385 1.86 1.87 5.82
N SER A 386 2.68 1.87 4.76
CA SER A 386 3.39 3.06 4.25
C SER A 386 2.47 4.26 4.01
N ASN A 387 1.32 4.07 3.36
CA ASN A 387 0.40 5.17 3.10
C ASN A 387 -0.14 5.79 4.39
N SER A 388 -0.66 4.96 5.31
CA SER A 388 -1.20 5.45 6.59
C SER A 388 -0.14 6.13 7.45
N TYR A 389 1.11 5.64 7.39
CA TYR A 389 2.24 6.27 8.06
C TYR A 389 2.53 7.67 7.51
N HIS A 390 2.58 7.82 6.18
CA HIS A 390 2.81 9.11 5.53
C HIS A 390 1.63 10.08 5.71
N GLU A 391 0.40 9.58 5.68
CA GLU A 391 -0.80 10.36 5.98
C GLU A 391 -0.76 10.93 7.42
N ALA A 392 -0.40 10.08 8.39
CA ALA A 392 -0.28 10.49 9.79
C ALA A 392 0.82 11.54 10.00
N ILE A 393 2.03 11.33 9.45
CA ILE A 393 3.13 12.31 9.56
C ILE A 393 2.74 13.64 8.93
N ARG A 394 2.13 13.64 7.76
CA ARG A 394 1.73 14.87 7.06
C ARG A 394 0.73 15.68 7.89
N SER A 395 -0.22 15.01 8.54
CA SER A 395 -1.23 15.68 9.36
C SER A 395 -0.66 16.34 10.62
N VAL A 396 0.34 15.72 11.25
CA VAL A 396 1.04 16.30 12.42
C VAL A 396 1.77 17.58 12.04
N TYR A 397 2.47 17.62 10.90
CA TYR A 397 3.14 18.82 10.42
C TYR A 397 2.17 19.96 10.10
N THR A 398 0.97 19.65 9.64
CA THR A 398 -0.05 20.67 9.36
C THR A 398 -0.61 21.25 10.65
N ALA A 399 -0.77 20.44 11.70
CA ALA A 399 -1.30 20.89 13.01
C ALA A 399 -0.30 21.74 13.82
N VAL A 400 1.02 21.59 13.58
CA VAL A 400 2.07 22.37 14.27
C VAL A 400 2.25 23.76 13.64
N ASN A 401 1.84 23.96 12.38
CA ASN A 401 2.00 25.21 11.65
C ASN A 401 0.70 26.02 11.52
N SER A 402 -0.41 25.57 12.11
CA SER A 402 -1.69 26.25 12.21
C SER A 402 -1.93 26.79 13.62
#